data_ded9fe79cd4e03368455cc827db66991
#
_entry.id   ded9fe79cd4e03368455cc827db66991
#
_cell.length_a   1.000
_cell.length_b   1.000
_cell.length_c   1.000
_cell.angle_alpha   90.00
_cell.angle_beta   90.00
_cell.angle_gamma   90.00
#
_symmetry.space_group_name_H-M   'P 1'
#
loop_
_entity.id
_entity.type
_entity.pdbx_description
1 polymer ?
#
loop_
_entity_poly.entity_id
_entity_poly.type
_entity_poly.pdbx_seq_one_letter_code
_entity_poly.pdbx_strand_id
1 'polypeptide(L)'
;LMAYGQTYKHIGVEDGLSNRRIYNIQKDHQGYMWFLTNEGMDRYNGKDIKHYKLIEENKQLSSEIHLGWLYADKEGGIWVIGKKGRIFQYEEKYDRFTMVYKSPKVTDAISYGYLDRNNNLWLCGKDSILLYNTKTTQVMRLPNLLEDNITVVEQADDTHFFIATEMGVRYTQFENEALKVIPLDMLDHVYTQINSLYFHPQLHRLFVGTFSDGTFAYDMSAHQIIKSDTKLGDVSITHINSSLKNSQA
;
A
#
# COMPACT_ATOMS: atom_id res chain seq x y z
N LEU A 1 26.05 -29.44 -11.43
CA LEU A 1 25.07 -28.64 -10.66
C LEU A 1 25.83 -27.44 -10.12
N MET A 2 25.70 -26.25 -10.75
CA MET A 2 26.19 -25.02 -10.16
C MET A 2 25.15 -24.55 -9.15
N ALA A 3 25.49 -24.56 -7.88
CA ALA A 3 24.70 -23.94 -6.83
C ALA A 3 24.84 -22.42 -6.99
N TYR A 4 23.82 -21.73 -7.44
CA TYR A 4 23.75 -20.28 -7.35
C TYR A 4 23.51 -19.92 -5.89
N GLY A 5 24.60 -19.57 -5.20
CA GLY A 5 24.50 -18.99 -3.87
C GLY A 5 23.79 -17.65 -3.96
N GLN A 6 22.64 -17.48 -3.32
CA GLN A 6 22.05 -16.15 -3.13
C GLN A 6 22.97 -15.35 -2.20
N THR A 7 23.49 -14.25 -2.71
CA THR A 7 24.22 -13.27 -1.89
C THR A 7 23.20 -12.29 -1.32
N TYR A 8 23.18 -12.19 0.01
CA TYR A 8 22.37 -11.19 0.70
C TYR A 8 23.26 -10.00 1.04
N LYS A 9 22.77 -8.79 0.80
CA LYS A 9 23.40 -7.56 1.29
C LYS A 9 22.51 -6.97 2.37
N HIS A 10 23.05 -6.82 3.56
CA HIS A 10 22.43 -6.02 4.60
C HIS A 10 22.66 -4.54 4.30
N ILE A 11 21.63 -3.70 4.48
CA ILE A 11 21.72 -2.25 4.35
C ILE A 11 21.18 -1.65 5.64
N GLY A 12 22.04 -0.95 6.37
CA GLY A 12 21.71 -0.35 7.67
C GLY A 12 22.09 1.12 7.74
N VAL A 13 22.03 1.67 8.94
CA VAL A 13 22.44 3.06 9.22
C VAL A 13 23.95 3.24 8.98
N GLU A 14 24.71 2.20 9.20
CA GLU A 14 26.14 2.13 8.91
C GLU A 14 26.47 2.25 7.42
N ASP A 15 25.53 1.87 6.54
CA ASP A 15 25.65 2.03 5.09
C ASP A 15 25.06 3.37 4.60
N GLY A 16 24.49 4.16 5.50
CA GLY A 16 23.98 5.50 5.24
C GLY A 16 22.45 5.63 5.25
N LEU A 17 21.67 4.63 5.70
CA LEU A 17 20.23 4.86 5.93
C LEU A 17 20.02 5.90 7.02
N SER A 18 19.03 6.79 6.82
CA SER A 18 18.70 7.85 7.77
C SER A 18 18.12 7.32 9.09
N ASN A 19 17.47 6.16 9.06
CA ASN A 19 16.88 5.54 10.24
C ASN A 19 16.78 4.02 10.07
N ARG A 20 16.86 3.27 11.19
CA ARG A 20 16.69 1.81 11.22
C ARG A 20 15.25 1.38 10.96
N ARG A 21 14.27 2.27 11.23
CA ARG A 21 12.87 1.95 11.07
C ARG A 21 12.41 2.32 9.67
N ILE A 22 12.15 1.29 8.87
CA ILE A 22 11.66 1.39 7.51
C ILE A 22 10.18 0.99 7.51
N TYR A 23 9.32 1.87 6.96
CA TYR A 23 7.88 1.66 6.89
C TYR A 23 7.44 1.08 5.55
N ASN A 24 8.14 1.44 4.49
CA ASN A 24 7.81 0.97 3.15
C ASN A 24 9.07 0.98 2.27
N ILE A 25 9.10 0.08 1.30
CA ILE A 25 10.18 -0.07 0.32
C ILE A 25 9.55 -0.16 -1.06
N GLN A 26 10.05 0.64 -1.99
CA GLN A 26 9.65 0.60 -3.40
C GLN A 26 10.86 0.60 -4.31
N LYS A 27 10.77 -0.11 -5.43
CA LYS A 27 11.74 -0.05 -6.51
C LYS A 27 11.17 0.77 -7.65
N ASP A 28 11.92 1.77 -8.14
CA ASP A 28 11.50 2.54 -9.30
C ASP A 28 11.91 1.86 -10.63
N HIS A 29 11.48 2.47 -11.74
CA HIS A 29 11.77 1.98 -13.09
C HIS A 29 13.25 2.06 -13.48
N GLN A 30 14.04 2.91 -12.82
CA GLN A 30 15.50 3.04 -13.01
C GLN A 30 16.27 2.01 -12.19
N GLY A 31 15.59 1.27 -11.30
CA GLY A 31 16.18 0.26 -10.44
C GLY A 31 16.63 0.77 -9.08
N TYR A 32 16.43 2.04 -8.76
CA TYR A 32 16.68 2.55 -7.42
C TYR A 32 15.72 1.97 -6.41
N MET A 33 16.24 1.72 -5.20
CA MET A 33 15.41 1.33 -4.06
C MET A 33 15.11 2.55 -3.19
N TRP A 34 13.84 2.80 -2.96
CA TRP A 34 13.34 3.88 -2.13
C TRP A 34 12.85 3.32 -0.80
N PHE A 35 13.25 3.97 0.28
CA PHE A 35 12.88 3.60 1.64
C PHE A 35 12.16 4.76 2.32
N LEU A 36 10.94 4.53 2.79
CA LEU A 36 10.26 5.46 3.66
C LEU A 36 10.68 5.17 5.09
N THR A 37 11.35 6.12 5.71
CA THR A 37 11.88 6.01 7.07
C THR A 37 11.24 7.02 8.02
N ASN A 38 11.61 6.95 9.29
CA ASN A 38 11.21 7.93 10.29
C ASN A 38 11.74 9.36 10.01
N GLU A 39 12.85 9.48 9.30
CA GLU A 39 13.53 10.76 9.04
C GLU A 39 13.23 11.33 7.64
N GLY A 40 12.42 10.64 6.85
CA GLY A 40 12.09 11.02 5.49
C GLY A 40 12.28 9.89 4.49
N MET A 41 12.77 10.24 3.32
CA MET A 41 12.97 9.30 2.22
C MET A 41 14.43 9.05 1.97
N ASP A 42 14.82 7.81 1.81
CA ASP A 42 16.16 7.40 1.36
C ASP A 42 16.08 6.75 -0.02
N ARG A 43 17.02 7.05 -0.90
CA ARG A 43 17.18 6.41 -2.21
C ARG A 43 18.52 5.72 -2.31
N TYR A 44 18.53 4.44 -2.56
CA TYR A 44 19.71 3.62 -2.76
C TYR A 44 19.91 3.31 -4.25
N ASN A 45 21.11 3.57 -4.77
CA ASN A 45 21.47 3.38 -6.19
C ASN A 45 22.27 2.09 -6.45
N GLY A 46 22.37 1.19 -5.46
CA GLY A 46 23.23 0.01 -5.51
C GLY A 46 24.57 0.19 -4.79
N LYS A 47 24.98 1.43 -4.55
CA LYS A 47 26.25 1.80 -3.88
C LYS A 47 26.03 2.81 -2.75
N ASP A 48 25.45 3.94 -3.06
CA ASP A 48 25.29 5.08 -2.15
C ASP A 48 23.81 5.32 -1.80
N ILE A 49 23.58 5.93 -0.63
CA ILE A 49 22.26 6.33 -0.17
C ILE A 49 22.15 7.84 -0.15
N LYS A 50 21.12 8.36 -0.79
CA LYS A 50 20.78 9.78 -0.77
C LYS A 50 19.51 10.02 0.04
N HIS A 51 19.54 11.05 0.92
CA HIS A 51 18.42 11.43 1.77
C HIS A 51 17.60 12.55 1.16
N TYR A 52 16.28 12.45 1.32
CA TYR A 52 15.32 13.46 0.90
C TYR A 52 14.42 13.84 2.07
N LYS A 53 14.24 15.15 2.24
CA LYS A 53 13.33 15.72 3.21
C LYS A 53 12.02 16.06 2.52
N LEU A 54 10.92 15.84 3.19
CA LEU A 54 9.62 16.28 2.72
C LEU A 54 9.37 17.68 3.30
N ILE A 55 9.13 18.65 2.45
CA ILE A 55 9.07 20.07 2.81
C ILE A 55 7.67 20.60 2.53
N GLU A 56 7.08 21.29 3.50
CA GLU A 56 5.86 22.05 3.38
C GLU A 56 6.14 23.50 3.77
N GLU A 57 5.79 24.47 2.92
CA GLU A 57 5.94 25.91 3.20
C GLU A 57 7.33 26.29 3.77
N ASN A 58 8.39 25.74 3.19
CA ASN A 58 9.79 25.89 3.62
C ASN A 58 10.11 25.27 5.00
N LYS A 59 9.23 24.48 5.58
CA LYS A 59 9.50 23.73 6.82
C LYS A 59 9.67 22.25 6.52
N GLN A 60 10.69 21.65 7.11
CA GLN A 60 10.87 20.21 7.05
C GLN A 60 9.77 19.52 7.86
N LEU A 61 9.05 18.60 7.24
CA LEU A 61 8.09 17.73 7.90
C LEU A 61 8.83 16.50 8.42
N SER A 62 9.33 16.54 9.65
CA SER A 62 10.08 15.41 10.21
C SER A 62 9.19 14.37 10.89
N SER A 63 8.16 14.79 11.61
CA SER A 63 7.39 13.88 12.47
C SER A 63 6.04 13.41 11.93
N GLU A 64 5.51 14.04 10.90
CA GLU A 64 4.15 13.77 10.43
C GLU A 64 4.07 12.69 9.35
N ILE A 65 5.21 12.33 8.78
CA ILE A 65 5.35 11.40 7.67
C ILE A 65 5.58 9.98 8.14
N HIS A 66 5.90 9.79 9.39
CA HIS A 66 6.38 8.53 9.97
C HIS A 66 5.50 7.31 9.73
N LEU A 67 4.29 7.49 9.25
CA LEU A 67 3.34 6.42 9.06
C LEU A 67 2.60 6.56 7.72
N GLY A 68 3.26 7.13 6.72
CA GLY A 68 2.73 7.27 5.38
C GLY A 68 2.96 6.04 4.50
N TRP A 69 2.59 6.16 3.26
CA TRP A 69 2.72 5.12 2.25
C TRP A 69 3.55 5.65 1.09
N LEU A 70 4.38 4.79 0.55
CA LEU A 70 5.27 5.04 -0.57
C LEU A 70 4.85 4.16 -1.74
N TYR A 71 4.69 4.76 -2.93
CA TYR A 71 4.33 4.06 -4.14
C TYR A 71 5.20 4.49 -5.32
N ALA A 72 5.50 3.52 -6.17
CA ALA A 72 6.00 3.75 -7.52
C ALA A 72 4.86 3.47 -8.50
N ASP A 73 4.50 4.43 -9.34
CA ASP A 73 3.52 4.21 -10.40
C ASP A 73 4.15 3.53 -11.62
N LYS A 74 3.30 3.15 -12.58
CA LYS A 74 3.74 2.43 -13.79
C LYS A 74 4.60 3.28 -14.73
N GLU A 75 4.49 4.59 -14.64
CA GLU A 75 5.28 5.56 -15.41
C GLU A 75 6.60 5.94 -14.72
N GLY A 76 6.84 5.38 -13.52
CA GLY A 76 8.06 5.61 -12.75
C GLY A 76 7.98 6.81 -11.79
N GLY A 77 6.82 7.41 -11.63
CA GLY A 77 6.59 8.43 -10.62
C GLY A 77 6.68 7.84 -9.20
N ILE A 78 7.33 8.56 -8.30
CA ILE A 78 7.44 8.19 -6.89
C ILE A 78 6.56 9.10 -6.07
N TRP A 79 5.67 8.50 -5.29
CA TRP A 79 4.61 9.16 -4.55
C TRP A 79 4.64 8.79 -3.07
N VAL A 80 4.44 9.79 -2.21
CA VAL A 80 4.32 9.58 -0.77
C VAL A 80 2.99 10.15 -0.29
N ILE A 81 2.22 9.32 0.43
CA ILE A 81 1.00 9.72 1.12
C ILE A 81 1.31 9.88 2.60
N GLY A 82 1.10 11.07 3.14
CA GLY A 82 1.21 11.34 4.57
C GLY A 82 -0.13 11.17 5.30
N LYS A 83 -0.10 10.72 6.54
CA LYS A 83 -1.29 10.45 7.37
C LYS A 83 -2.24 11.63 7.59
N LYS A 84 -1.80 12.85 7.33
CA LYS A 84 -2.65 14.05 7.43
C LYS A 84 -3.17 14.51 6.06
N GLY A 85 -3.33 13.59 5.12
CA GLY A 85 -3.90 13.88 3.81
C GLY A 85 -3.01 14.73 2.91
N ARG A 86 -1.70 14.58 3.02
CA ARG A 86 -0.73 15.20 2.12
C ARG A 86 -0.26 14.22 1.07
N ILE A 87 0.00 14.69 -0.15
CA ILE A 87 0.60 13.92 -1.22
C ILE A 87 1.85 14.64 -1.69
N PHE A 88 2.96 13.90 -1.74
CA PHE A 88 4.23 14.37 -2.27
C PHE A 88 4.59 13.55 -3.50
N GLN A 89 5.13 14.23 -4.50
CA GLN A 89 5.69 13.64 -5.71
C GLN A 89 7.19 13.91 -5.77
N TYR A 90 7.96 12.91 -6.16
CA TYR A 90 9.36 13.10 -6.50
C TYR A 90 9.48 13.75 -7.88
N GLU A 91 10.15 14.90 -7.93
CA GLU A 91 10.47 15.63 -9.16
C GLU A 91 11.90 15.33 -9.56
N GLU A 92 12.10 14.44 -10.51
CA GLU A 92 13.44 14.01 -10.98
C GLU A 92 14.30 15.20 -11.46
N LYS A 93 13.70 16.13 -12.21
CA LYS A 93 14.39 17.33 -12.74
C LYS A 93 15.05 18.17 -11.64
N TYR A 94 14.45 18.24 -10.47
CA TYR A 94 14.94 19.04 -9.35
C TYR A 94 15.52 18.17 -8.23
N ASP A 95 15.47 16.85 -8.41
CA ASP A 95 15.94 15.83 -7.45
C ASP A 95 15.45 16.10 -6.03
N ARG A 96 14.14 16.31 -5.88
CA ARG A 96 13.46 16.61 -4.62
C ARG A 96 12.02 16.13 -4.60
N PHE A 97 11.43 16.03 -3.42
CA PHE A 97 10.00 15.86 -3.24
C PHE A 97 9.29 17.22 -3.16
N THR A 98 8.15 17.32 -3.85
CA THR A 98 7.28 18.50 -3.82
C THR A 98 5.90 18.06 -3.36
N MET A 99 5.27 18.82 -2.45
CA MET A 99 3.90 18.60 -2.04
C MET A 99 2.97 19.06 -3.17
N VAL A 100 2.20 18.12 -3.73
CA VAL A 100 1.28 18.37 -4.86
C VAL A 100 -0.18 18.46 -4.42
N TYR A 101 -0.48 17.96 -3.21
CA TYR A 101 -1.82 18.03 -2.64
C TYR A 101 -1.78 18.07 -1.12
N LYS A 102 -2.72 18.82 -0.53
CA LYS A 102 -3.00 18.86 0.90
C LYS A 102 -4.51 18.87 1.12
N SER A 103 -5.02 17.94 1.90
CA SER A 103 -6.44 17.94 2.26
C SER A 103 -6.82 19.23 3.00
N PRO A 104 -7.90 19.89 2.62
CA PRO A 104 -8.36 21.09 3.32
C PRO A 104 -8.88 20.81 4.74
N LYS A 105 -9.26 19.56 5.02
CA LYS A 105 -9.69 19.12 6.34
C LYS A 105 -8.52 18.49 7.08
N VAL A 106 -7.90 19.23 7.98
CA VAL A 106 -6.76 18.80 8.81
C VAL A 106 -7.11 17.65 9.78
N THR A 107 -8.40 17.44 10.04
CA THR A 107 -8.92 16.45 11.00
C THR A 107 -9.00 15.03 10.44
N ASP A 108 -8.94 14.86 9.12
CA ASP A 108 -9.06 13.54 8.51
C ASP A 108 -7.73 12.78 8.61
N ALA A 109 -7.55 12.06 9.71
CA ALA A 109 -6.45 11.10 9.80
C ALA A 109 -6.64 10.02 8.73
N ILE A 110 -5.61 9.84 7.89
CA ILE A 110 -5.61 8.77 6.89
C ILE A 110 -5.23 7.48 7.58
N SER A 111 -6.12 6.51 7.54
CA SER A 111 -5.91 5.17 8.10
C SER A 111 -5.13 4.28 7.15
N TYR A 112 -5.37 4.43 5.84
CA TYR A 112 -4.68 3.68 4.79
C TYR A 112 -4.48 4.50 3.52
N GLY A 113 -3.32 4.34 2.88
CA GLY A 113 -3.03 4.88 1.55
C GLY A 113 -2.86 3.76 0.56
N TYR A 114 -3.31 3.93 -0.69
CA TYR A 114 -3.20 2.94 -1.74
C TYR A 114 -3.03 3.60 -3.10
N LEU A 115 -2.28 2.99 -4.00
CA LEU A 115 -2.18 3.38 -5.41
C LEU A 115 -2.82 2.30 -6.27
N ASP A 116 -3.92 2.61 -6.96
CA ASP A 116 -4.58 1.67 -7.85
C ASP A 116 -3.95 1.61 -9.25
N ARG A 117 -4.39 0.63 -10.04
CA ARG A 117 -3.90 0.43 -11.42
C ARG A 117 -4.35 1.52 -12.40
N ASN A 118 -5.33 2.34 -11.99
CA ASN A 118 -5.89 3.46 -12.76
C ASN A 118 -5.21 4.79 -12.42
N ASN A 119 -4.09 4.74 -11.68
CA ASN A 119 -3.29 5.87 -11.22
C ASN A 119 -4.03 6.77 -10.21
N ASN A 120 -4.93 6.24 -9.41
CA ASN A 120 -5.52 6.97 -8.31
C ASN A 120 -4.81 6.62 -7.00
N LEU A 121 -4.34 7.64 -6.31
CA LEU A 121 -3.93 7.54 -4.91
C LEU A 121 -5.18 7.64 -4.05
N TRP A 122 -5.46 6.59 -3.31
CA TRP A 122 -6.54 6.51 -2.34
C TRP A 122 -6.03 6.99 -0.99
N LEU A 123 -6.68 7.98 -0.43
CA LEU A 123 -6.46 8.43 0.94
C LEU A 123 -7.70 8.05 1.74
N CYS A 124 -7.60 6.91 2.43
CA CYS A 124 -8.72 6.32 3.16
C CYS A 124 -8.81 6.93 4.56
N GLY A 125 -9.83 7.70 4.82
CA GLY A 125 -10.20 8.23 6.13
C GLY A 125 -11.43 7.54 6.67
N LYS A 126 -11.78 7.81 7.94
CA LYS A 126 -12.94 7.22 8.60
C LYS A 126 -14.25 7.59 7.90
N ASP A 127 -14.42 8.86 7.55
CA ASP A 127 -15.69 9.38 7.01
C ASP A 127 -15.69 9.46 5.48
N SER A 128 -14.53 9.46 4.86
CA SER A 128 -14.40 9.62 3.41
C SER A 128 -13.13 9.02 2.85
N ILE A 129 -13.21 8.64 1.58
CA ILE A 129 -12.10 8.21 0.75
C ILE A 129 -11.85 9.33 -0.25
N LEU A 130 -10.62 9.83 -0.30
CA LEU A 130 -10.21 10.80 -1.29
C LEU A 130 -9.37 10.09 -2.36
N LEU A 131 -9.73 10.27 -3.61
CA LEU A 131 -8.99 9.78 -4.77
C LEU A 131 -8.28 10.96 -5.42
N TYR A 132 -6.96 10.87 -5.53
CA TYR A 132 -6.13 11.81 -6.28
C TYR A 132 -5.56 11.10 -7.50
N ASN A 133 -5.94 11.54 -8.71
CA ASN A 133 -5.40 10.94 -9.92
C ASN A 133 -4.01 11.54 -10.24
N THR A 134 -2.98 10.68 -10.32
CA THR A 134 -1.59 11.11 -10.48
C THR A 134 -1.30 11.70 -11.85
N LYS A 135 -2.12 11.40 -12.87
CA LYS A 135 -1.96 11.93 -14.24
C LYS A 135 -2.70 13.23 -14.49
N THR A 136 -3.96 13.29 -14.04
CA THR A 136 -4.83 14.44 -14.30
C THR A 136 -4.83 15.46 -13.18
N THR A 137 -4.26 15.11 -12.02
CA THR A 137 -4.29 15.88 -10.77
C THR A 137 -5.71 16.15 -10.23
N GLN A 138 -6.71 15.48 -10.80
CA GLN A 138 -8.08 15.59 -10.34
C GLN A 138 -8.26 14.92 -8.98
N VAL A 139 -9.12 15.53 -8.18
CA VAL A 139 -9.44 15.05 -6.83
C VAL A 139 -10.93 14.74 -6.78
N MET A 140 -11.23 13.52 -6.32
CA MET A 140 -12.60 13.07 -6.06
C MET A 140 -12.72 12.69 -4.60
N ARG A 141 -13.83 13.01 -3.97
CA ARG A 141 -14.12 12.60 -2.59
C ARG A 141 -15.36 11.74 -2.57
N LEU A 142 -15.21 10.53 -2.02
CA LEU A 142 -16.28 9.56 -1.84
C LEU A 142 -16.62 9.44 -0.35
N PRO A 143 -17.89 9.18 0.01
CA PRO A 143 -18.19 8.76 1.37
C PRO A 143 -17.54 7.40 1.66
N ASN A 144 -17.05 7.21 2.86
CA ASN A 144 -16.65 5.88 3.31
C ASN A 144 -17.91 5.14 3.79
N LEU A 145 -18.52 4.36 2.89
CA LEU A 145 -19.75 3.61 3.17
C LEU A 145 -19.54 2.44 4.14
N LEU A 146 -18.29 2.14 4.50
CA LEU A 146 -17.98 1.06 5.43
C LEU A 146 -18.05 1.53 6.88
N GLU A 147 -18.15 2.85 7.11
CA GLU A 147 -18.28 3.50 8.42
C GLU A 147 -17.19 3.08 9.44
N ASP A 148 -16.03 2.60 8.92
CA ASP A 148 -14.94 2.06 9.70
C ASP A 148 -13.58 2.43 9.12
N ASN A 149 -12.51 2.23 9.90
CA ASN A 149 -11.16 2.45 9.42
C ASN A 149 -10.75 1.38 8.41
N ILE A 150 -10.37 1.83 7.22
CA ILE A 150 -9.80 0.96 6.19
C ILE A 150 -8.36 0.62 6.59
N THR A 151 -8.05 -0.67 6.63
CA THR A 151 -6.74 -1.19 7.01
C THR A 151 -5.93 -1.69 5.83
N VAL A 152 -6.59 -2.22 4.79
CA VAL A 152 -5.97 -2.70 3.55
C VAL A 152 -6.93 -2.50 2.39
N VAL A 153 -6.38 -2.16 1.21
CA VAL A 153 -7.09 -2.17 -0.07
C VAL A 153 -6.32 -3.06 -1.03
N GLU A 154 -7.00 -3.95 -1.72
CA GLU A 154 -6.47 -4.80 -2.78
C GLU A 154 -7.37 -4.72 -4.00
N GLN A 155 -6.80 -4.41 -5.15
CA GLN A 155 -7.53 -4.29 -6.40
C GLN A 155 -7.66 -5.65 -7.11
N ALA A 156 -8.90 -6.10 -7.31
CA ALA A 156 -9.19 -7.33 -8.04
C ALA A 156 -9.06 -7.15 -9.56
N ASP A 157 -9.75 -6.13 -10.08
CA ASP A 157 -9.70 -5.72 -11.49
C ASP A 157 -9.83 -4.19 -11.62
N ASP A 158 -10.11 -3.67 -12.81
CA ASP A 158 -10.13 -2.22 -13.05
C ASP A 158 -11.19 -1.47 -12.25
N THR A 159 -12.24 -2.15 -11.79
CA THR A 159 -13.37 -1.55 -11.08
C THR A 159 -13.67 -2.18 -9.72
N HIS A 160 -13.14 -3.38 -9.45
CA HIS A 160 -13.45 -4.10 -8.22
C HIS A 160 -12.28 -4.10 -7.24
N PHE A 161 -12.63 -3.95 -5.96
CA PHE A 161 -11.67 -3.88 -4.87
C PHE A 161 -12.11 -4.71 -3.66
N PHE A 162 -11.17 -5.35 -3.01
CA PHE A 162 -11.35 -5.88 -1.66
C PHE A 162 -10.84 -4.84 -0.66
N ILE A 163 -11.68 -4.48 0.28
CA ILE A 163 -11.35 -3.48 1.30
C ILE A 163 -11.49 -4.14 2.67
N ALA A 164 -10.39 -4.20 3.40
CA ALA A 164 -10.39 -4.67 4.78
C ALA A 164 -10.62 -3.51 5.74
N THR A 165 -11.40 -3.78 6.77
CA THR A 165 -11.65 -2.91 7.92
C THR A 165 -11.46 -3.72 9.21
N GLU A 166 -11.68 -3.11 10.37
CA GLU A 166 -11.75 -3.84 11.64
C GLU A 166 -12.93 -4.82 11.71
N MET A 167 -13.95 -4.59 10.88
CA MET A 167 -15.16 -5.42 10.81
C MET A 167 -15.09 -6.53 9.74
N GLY A 168 -13.96 -6.73 9.09
CA GLY A 168 -13.77 -7.77 8.08
C GLY A 168 -13.41 -7.24 6.69
N VAL A 169 -13.62 -8.07 5.65
CA VAL A 169 -13.36 -7.71 4.25
C VAL A 169 -14.66 -7.43 3.54
N ARG A 170 -14.67 -6.37 2.76
CA ARG A 170 -15.79 -6.02 1.87
C ARG A 170 -15.31 -6.13 0.42
N TYR A 171 -16.15 -6.72 -0.42
CA TYR A 171 -15.96 -6.67 -1.87
C TYR A 171 -16.73 -5.47 -2.40
N THR A 172 -16.09 -4.64 -3.20
CA THR A 172 -16.65 -3.37 -3.63
C THR A 172 -16.44 -3.16 -5.12
N GLN A 173 -17.34 -2.39 -5.74
CA GLN A 173 -17.24 -1.95 -7.12
C GLN A 173 -17.19 -0.42 -7.16
N PHE A 174 -16.20 0.12 -7.86
CA PHE A 174 -16.10 1.54 -8.17
C PHE A 174 -16.65 1.80 -9.58
N GLU A 175 -17.78 2.48 -9.66
CA GLU A 175 -18.47 2.79 -10.91
C GLU A 175 -19.24 4.11 -10.78
N ASN A 176 -19.27 4.92 -11.85
CA ASN A 176 -20.00 6.19 -11.89
C ASN A 176 -19.66 7.12 -10.70
N GLU A 177 -18.37 7.24 -10.39
CA GLU A 177 -17.87 8.06 -9.27
C GLU A 177 -18.44 7.64 -7.89
N ALA A 178 -18.84 6.41 -7.73
CA ALA A 178 -19.36 5.86 -6.50
C ALA A 178 -18.73 4.50 -6.17
N LEU A 179 -18.53 4.25 -4.88
CA LEU A 179 -18.12 2.94 -4.37
C LEU A 179 -19.39 2.22 -3.88
N LYS A 180 -19.63 1.01 -4.39
CA LYS A 180 -20.76 0.15 -3.99
C LYS A 180 -20.21 -1.09 -3.30
N VAL A 181 -20.82 -1.50 -2.20
CA VAL A 181 -20.52 -2.78 -1.55
C VAL A 181 -21.31 -3.88 -2.26
N ILE A 182 -20.61 -4.93 -2.66
CA ILE A 182 -21.19 -6.15 -3.22
C ILE A 182 -21.26 -7.18 -2.10
N PRO A 183 -22.43 -7.71 -1.75
CA PRO A 183 -22.54 -8.72 -0.71
C PRO A 183 -21.69 -9.96 -1.03
N LEU A 184 -20.90 -10.40 -0.08
CA LEU A 184 -20.19 -11.69 -0.09
C LEU A 184 -20.40 -12.35 1.25
N ASP A 185 -21.29 -13.32 1.30
CA ASP A 185 -21.89 -13.90 2.53
C ASP A 185 -20.89 -14.44 3.58
N MET A 186 -19.62 -14.60 3.26
CA MET A 186 -18.66 -15.26 4.14
C MET A 186 -17.48 -14.41 4.62
N LEU A 187 -17.21 -13.25 3.99
CA LEU A 187 -16.09 -12.39 4.41
C LEU A 187 -16.47 -11.43 5.54
N ASP A 188 -17.76 -11.31 5.83
CA ASP A 188 -18.29 -10.48 6.91
C ASP A 188 -18.03 -11.06 8.32
N HIS A 189 -17.50 -12.27 8.42
CA HIS A 189 -17.30 -12.99 9.69
C HIS A 189 -15.84 -13.21 10.06
N VAL A 190 -14.91 -12.45 9.45
CA VAL A 190 -13.51 -12.48 9.87
C VAL A 190 -13.32 -11.49 11.01
N TYR A 191 -13.40 -11.99 12.24
CA TYR A 191 -13.33 -11.17 13.46
C TYR A 191 -11.91 -10.83 13.93
N THR A 192 -10.91 -10.99 13.09
CA THR A 192 -9.53 -10.69 13.42
C THR A 192 -8.99 -9.53 12.59
N GLN A 193 -8.05 -8.79 13.13
CA GLN A 193 -7.40 -7.70 12.40
C GLN A 193 -6.72 -8.24 11.14
N ILE A 194 -7.09 -7.67 10.00
CA ILE A 194 -6.52 -8.01 8.69
C ILE A 194 -5.38 -7.05 8.39
N ASN A 195 -4.20 -7.62 8.14
CA ASN A 195 -2.99 -6.87 7.87
C ASN A 195 -2.59 -6.87 6.39
N SER A 196 -3.08 -7.85 5.63
CA SER A 196 -2.67 -8.03 4.25
C SER A 196 -3.73 -8.73 3.43
N LEU A 197 -3.93 -8.26 2.20
CA LEU A 197 -4.77 -8.88 1.18
C LEU A 197 -3.94 -9.07 -0.09
N TYR A 198 -4.18 -10.17 -0.79
CA TYR A 198 -3.63 -10.41 -2.12
C TYR A 198 -4.64 -11.18 -2.96
N PHE A 199 -5.08 -10.62 -4.08
CA PHE A 199 -5.95 -11.29 -5.03
C PHE A 199 -5.15 -11.93 -6.16
N HIS A 200 -5.34 -13.24 -6.34
CA HIS A 200 -4.72 -13.99 -7.43
C HIS A 200 -5.73 -14.19 -8.58
N PRO A 201 -5.60 -13.42 -9.69
CA PRO A 201 -6.65 -13.42 -10.73
C PRO A 201 -6.85 -14.76 -11.40
N GLN A 202 -5.77 -15.52 -11.71
CA GLN A 202 -5.90 -16.82 -12.40
C GLN A 202 -6.54 -17.91 -11.52
N LEU A 203 -6.37 -17.84 -10.22
CA LEU A 203 -6.99 -18.76 -9.27
C LEU A 203 -8.36 -18.30 -8.79
N HIS A 204 -8.76 -17.06 -9.10
CA HIS A 204 -9.94 -16.40 -8.55
C HIS A 204 -10.01 -16.51 -7.02
N ARG A 205 -8.87 -16.29 -6.35
CA ARG A 205 -8.73 -16.42 -4.90
C ARG A 205 -8.21 -15.17 -4.25
N LEU A 206 -8.85 -14.77 -3.17
CA LEU A 206 -8.34 -13.76 -2.26
C LEU A 206 -7.60 -14.44 -1.10
N PHE A 207 -6.32 -14.11 -0.95
CA PHE A 207 -5.52 -14.51 0.21
C PHE A 207 -5.56 -13.41 1.26
N VAL A 208 -5.81 -13.80 2.51
CA VAL A 208 -5.98 -12.89 3.64
C VAL A 208 -4.95 -13.23 4.70
N GLY A 209 -4.13 -12.25 5.08
CA GLY A 209 -3.19 -12.34 6.18
C GLY A 209 -3.72 -11.60 7.40
N THR A 210 -3.73 -12.27 8.55
CA THR A 210 -4.30 -11.75 9.78
C THR A 210 -3.24 -11.47 10.84
N PHE A 211 -3.62 -10.74 11.88
CA PHE A 211 -2.74 -10.44 13.01
C PHE A 211 -2.47 -11.66 13.89
N SER A 212 -3.49 -12.51 14.13
CA SER A 212 -3.39 -13.61 15.10
C SER A 212 -3.70 -14.99 14.55
N ASP A 213 -4.42 -15.09 13.41
CA ASP A 213 -4.98 -16.37 12.95
C ASP A 213 -4.31 -16.87 11.66
N GLY A 214 -3.09 -16.39 11.39
CA GLY A 214 -2.31 -16.82 10.23
C GLY A 214 -2.89 -16.34 8.90
N THR A 215 -3.00 -17.25 7.92
CA THR A 215 -3.55 -16.97 6.59
C THR A 215 -4.73 -17.87 6.25
N PHE A 216 -5.65 -17.35 5.47
CA PHE A 216 -6.67 -18.15 4.76
C PHE A 216 -6.87 -17.65 3.35
N ALA A 217 -7.51 -18.43 2.50
CA ALA A 217 -7.91 -18.03 1.17
C ALA A 217 -9.43 -18.10 1.05
N TYR A 218 -10.01 -17.15 0.33
CA TYR A 218 -11.39 -17.18 -0.10
C TYR A 218 -11.44 -17.49 -1.59
N ASP A 219 -12.15 -18.58 -1.96
CA ASP A 219 -12.38 -18.94 -3.35
C ASP A 219 -13.63 -18.25 -3.86
N MET A 220 -13.42 -17.29 -4.78
CA MET A 220 -14.51 -16.48 -5.35
C MET A 220 -15.46 -17.29 -6.22
N SER A 221 -15.01 -18.41 -6.79
CA SER A 221 -15.86 -19.25 -7.65
C SER A 221 -16.70 -20.23 -6.85
N ALA A 222 -16.15 -20.74 -5.76
CA ALA A 222 -16.84 -21.68 -4.88
C ALA A 222 -17.57 -20.98 -3.72
N HIS A 223 -17.39 -19.68 -3.55
CA HIS A 223 -17.92 -18.88 -2.44
C HIS A 223 -17.63 -19.49 -1.06
N GLN A 224 -16.38 -19.93 -0.86
CA GLN A 224 -16.00 -20.58 0.39
C GLN A 224 -14.60 -20.20 0.86
N ILE A 225 -14.43 -20.23 2.19
CA ILE A 225 -13.12 -20.08 2.80
C ILE A 225 -12.38 -21.41 2.70
N ILE A 226 -11.16 -21.35 2.14
CA ILE A 226 -10.21 -22.44 2.17
C ILE A 226 -9.21 -22.11 3.27
N LYS A 227 -9.25 -22.85 4.38
CA LYS A 227 -8.20 -22.73 5.40
C LYS A 227 -6.89 -23.17 4.78
N SER A 228 -5.88 -22.30 4.81
CA SER A 228 -4.54 -22.73 4.45
C SER A 228 -4.10 -23.80 5.47
N ASP A 229 -3.36 -24.79 5.00
CA ASP A 229 -2.80 -25.83 5.85
C ASP A 229 -1.72 -25.18 6.73
N THR A 230 -2.17 -24.67 7.88
CA THR A 230 -1.41 -23.72 8.68
C THR A 230 -0.43 -24.44 9.59
N LYS A 231 0.73 -24.80 9.05
CA LYS A 231 1.94 -24.96 9.86
C LYS A 231 2.42 -23.63 10.48
N LEU A 232 1.75 -22.51 10.17
CA LEU A 232 2.14 -21.17 10.64
C LEU A 232 1.57 -20.83 12.01
N GLY A 233 0.59 -21.61 12.53
CA GLY A 233 0.01 -21.40 13.87
C GLY A 233 -0.47 -19.96 14.10
N ASP A 234 -0.35 -19.46 15.31
CA ASP A 234 -0.75 -18.14 15.76
C ASP A 234 0.28 -17.06 15.35
N VAL A 235 0.68 -17.01 14.07
CA VAL A 235 1.67 -16.06 13.57
C VAL A 235 0.99 -14.87 12.93
N SER A 236 1.42 -13.68 13.30
CA SER A 236 1.00 -12.45 12.64
C SER A 236 1.55 -12.37 11.23
N ILE A 237 0.67 -12.21 10.24
CA ILE A 237 1.03 -12.01 8.84
C ILE A 237 0.96 -10.52 8.53
N THR A 238 2.09 -9.93 8.23
CA THR A 238 2.19 -8.51 7.93
C THR A 238 2.07 -8.19 6.45
N HIS A 239 2.42 -9.14 5.57
CA HIS A 239 2.38 -8.94 4.13
C HIS A 239 2.29 -10.25 3.36
N ILE A 240 1.47 -10.27 2.30
CA ILE A 240 1.38 -11.34 1.31
C ILE A 240 1.68 -10.74 -0.05
N ASN A 241 2.54 -11.41 -0.83
CA ASN A 241 2.85 -10.99 -2.19
C ASN A 241 3.09 -12.19 -3.10
N SER A 242 2.90 -12.02 -4.41
CA SER A 242 3.29 -13.02 -5.38
C SER A 242 4.75 -12.88 -5.77
N SER A 243 5.50 -13.98 -5.82
CA SER A 243 6.75 -14.01 -6.55
C SER A 243 6.43 -14.29 -8.02
N LEU A 244 6.72 -13.37 -8.92
CA LEU A 244 6.80 -13.66 -10.35
C LEU A 244 7.96 -14.65 -10.54
N LYS A 245 7.67 -15.94 -10.60
CA LYS A 245 8.60 -16.88 -11.26
C LYS A 245 8.58 -16.46 -12.72
N ASN A 246 9.69 -15.96 -13.23
CA ASN A 246 9.93 -15.91 -14.66
C ASN A 246 9.80 -17.33 -15.20
N SER A 247 8.64 -17.65 -15.75
CA SER A 247 8.45 -18.81 -16.61
C SER A 247 9.07 -18.46 -17.96
N GLN A 248 10.41 -18.48 -18.00
CA GLN A 248 11.15 -18.71 -19.23
C GLN A 248 11.77 -20.10 -19.10
N ALA A 249 11.11 -21.06 -19.65
CA ALA A 249 11.67 -22.31 -20.16
C ALA A 249 11.29 -22.45 -21.64
#